data_b1d8248ead98e9a0c722f6bc22c44b51
#
_entry.id   b1d8248ead98e9a0c722f6bc22c44b51
#
_cell.length_a   1.000
_cell.length_b   1.000
_cell.length_c   1.000
_cell.angle_alpha   90.00
_cell.angle_beta   90.00
_cell.angle_gamma   90.00
#
_symmetry.space_group_name_H-M   'P 1'
#
loop_
_entity.id
_entity.type
_entity.pdbx_description
1 polymer ?
#
loop_
_entity_poly.entity_id
_entity_poly.type
_entity_poly.pdbx_seq_one_letter_code
_entity_poly.pdbx_strand_id
1 'polypeptide(L)'
;IEEAMGLEIPERAKYIRTIMDELTRIASHLLFWSTFCMDLGALTAFFYGFRDREKILDMFEETCGGRLIQNYNCIGGVMADIHPNLITRIKDFIRYLPPMLKEYHGVFTGNIIARQRMKDIGILSLEDAISYGVTGPSGRASGWKCDIRKIHPYGVYDKVDFKEITYNHGDTFNRYMVRMDEIVESLHILEQLVDNIPEGDFAVKTKPIIKLPEGQYYKSVEAARGEFGVYIESHGDKFPYRVKFR
;
A
#
# COMPACT_ATOMS: atom_id res chain seq x y z
N ILE A 1 -8.40 -14.60 8.43
CA ILE A 1 -8.59 -15.17 9.77
C ILE A 1 -9.78 -14.51 10.46
N GLU A 2 -9.82 -13.19 10.63
CA GLU A 2 -10.89 -12.45 11.32
C GLU A 2 -12.28 -12.75 10.75
N GLU A 3 -12.41 -12.67 9.43
CA GLU A 3 -13.66 -12.99 8.72
C GLU A 3 -14.08 -14.46 8.92
N ALA A 4 -13.12 -15.40 8.81
CA ALA A 4 -13.36 -16.83 9.04
C ALA A 4 -13.81 -17.15 10.48
N MET A 5 -13.43 -16.30 11.44
CA MET A 5 -13.82 -16.41 12.86
C MET A 5 -15.06 -15.58 13.20
N GLY A 6 -15.60 -14.80 12.28
CA GLY A 6 -16.71 -13.87 12.54
C GLY A 6 -16.36 -12.78 13.55
N LEU A 7 -15.09 -12.34 13.60
CA LEU A 7 -14.65 -11.29 14.52
C LEU A 7 -15.02 -9.92 13.93
N GLU A 8 -15.77 -9.14 14.69
CA GLU A 8 -16.02 -7.73 14.38
C GLU A 8 -14.85 -6.87 14.86
N ILE A 9 -14.19 -6.24 13.92
CA ILE A 9 -13.05 -5.37 14.19
C ILE A 9 -13.53 -3.96 14.50
N PRO A 10 -13.02 -3.32 15.58
CA PRO A 10 -13.40 -1.95 15.93
C PRO A 10 -13.15 -0.99 14.78
N GLU A 11 -14.06 -0.02 14.60
CA GLU A 11 -13.93 0.98 13.53
C GLU A 11 -12.62 1.77 13.65
N ARG A 12 -12.22 2.15 14.87
CA ARG A 12 -10.93 2.79 15.13
C ARG A 12 -9.77 1.99 14.56
N ALA A 13 -9.74 0.67 14.79
CA ALA A 13 -8.70 -0.21 14.28
C ALA A 13 -8.67 -0.25 12.74
N LYS A 14 -9.85 -0.24 12.09
CA LYS A 14 -9.93 -0.21 10.62
C LYS A 14 -9.34 1.09 10.04
N TYR A 15 -9.63 2.24 10.66
CA TYR A 15 -9.05 3.54 10.26
C TYR A 15 -7.53 3.53 10.42
N ILE A 16 -7.04 3.09 11.57
CA ILE A 16 -5.60 3.03 11.85
C ILE A 16 -4.89 2.11 10.84
N ARG A 17 -5.43 0.93 10.58
CA ARG A 17 -4.87 -0.01 9.59
C ARG A 17 -4.80 0.63 8.20
N THR A 18 -5.88 1.28 7.74
CA THR A 18 -5.91 1.92 6.43
C THR A 18 -4.89 3.05 6.31
N ILE A 19 -4.70 3.85 7.38
CA ILE A 19 -3.67 4.88 7.43
C ILE A 19 -2.26 4.26 7.32
N MET A 20 -1.98 3.20 8.07
CA MET A 20 -0.69 2.51 8.02
C MET A 20 -0.44 1.84 6.66
N ASP A 21 -1.49 1.31 6.03
CA ASP A 21 -1.41 0.70 4.70
C ASP A 21 -1.05 1.75 3.63
N GLU A 22 -1.67 2.94 3.66
CA GLU A 22 -1.36 4.02 2.71
C GLU A 22 0.02 4.65 2.96
N LEU A 23 0.45 4.81 4.21
CA LEU A 23 1.83 5.21 4.52
C LEU A 23 2.83 4.16 3.99
N THR A 24 2.53 2.88 4.13
CA THR A 24 3.35 1.77 3.60
C THR A 24 3.40 1.81 2.08
N ARG A 25 2.28 2.11 1.41
CA ARG A 25 2.22 2.28 -0.05
C ARG A 25 3.13 3.41 -0.51
N ILE A 26 3.03 4.59 0.11
CA ILE A 26 3.91 5.73 -0.20
C ILE A 26 5.39 5.35 0.02
N ALA A 27 5.71 4.74 1.16
CA ALA A 27 7.09 4.31 1.46
C ALA A 27 7.63 3.32 0.42
N SER A 28 6.78 2.40 -0.06
CA SER A 28 7.14 1.45 -1.12
C SER A 28 7.34 2.12 -2.48
N HIS A 29 6.49 3.08 -2.84
CA HIS A 29 6.64 3.80 -4.09
C HIS A 29 7.85 4.75 -4.09
N LEU A 30 8.19 5.36 -2.95
CA LEU A 30 9.42 6.13 -2.79
C LEU A 30 10.66 5.24 -2.91
N LEU A 31 10.63 4.04 -2.35
CA LEU A 31 11.69 3.04 -2.52
C LEU A 31 11.83 2.64 -4.00
N PHE A 32 10.70 2.33 -4.66
CA PHE A 32 10.69 2.04 -6.09
C PHE A 32 11.31 3.18 -6.90
N TRP A 33 10.86 4.43 -6.67
CA TRP A 33 11.36 5.59 -7.38
C TRP A 33 12.87 5.73 -7.23
N SER A 34 13.38 5.61 -6.01
CA SER A 34 14.80 5.72 -5.70
C SER A 34 15.64 4.68 -6.45
N THR A 35 15.31 3.40 -6.28
CA THR A 35 16.05 2.30 -6.89
C THR A 35 15.94 2.32 -8.41
N PHE A 36 14.77 2.64 -8.94
CA PHE A 36 14.55 2.77 -10.37
C PHE A 36 15.36 3.91 -11.01
N CYS A 37 15.46 5.06 -10.33
CA CYS A 37 16.32 6.14 -10.77
C CYS A 37 17.79 5.70 -10.81
N MET A 38 18.26 4.98 -9.79
CA MET A 38 19.61 4.44 -9.71
C MET A 38 19.89 3.48 -10.87
N ASP A 39 18.98 2.54 -11.15
CA ASP A 39 19.11 1.57 -12.25
C ASP A 39 19.19 2.26 -13.62
N LEU A 40 18.55 3.40 -13.79
CA LEU A 40 18.63 4.24 -14.98
C LEU A 40 19.79 5.24 -14.96
N GLY A 41 20.69 5.17 -13.98
CA GLY A 41 21.92 5.97 -13.90
C GLY A 41 21.79 7.30 -13.18
N ALA A 42 20.65 7.60 -12.52
CA ALA A 42 20.42 8.82 -11.77
C ALA A 42 20.68 8.63 -10.26
N LEU A 43 21.93 8.40 -9.87
CA LEU A 43 22.31 8.07 -8.51
C LEU A 43 21.94 9.15 -7.47
N THR A 44 22.02 10.42 -7.82
CA THR A 44 21.62 11.50 -6.90
C THR A 44 20.13 11.45 -6.55
N ALA A 45 19.29 11.11 -7.51
CA ALA A 45 17.84 10.97 -7.31
C ALA A 45 17.51 9.85 -6.30
N PHE A 46 18.32 8.77 -6.27
CA PHE A 46 18.19 7.71 -5.27
C PHE A 46 18.16 8.25 -3.83
N PHE A 47 19.05 9.15 -3.48
CA PHE A 47 19.11 9.70 -2.13
C PHE A 47 17.90 10.57 -1.76
N TYR A 48 17.29 11.24 -2.73
CA TYR A 48 16.13 12.10 -2.47
C TYR A 48 14.92 11.28 -2.01
N GLY A 49 14.60 10.17 -2.69
CA GLY A 49 13.49 9.33 -2.27
C GLY A 49 13.73 8.64 -0.93
N PHE A 50 14.96 8.22 -0.62
CA PHE A 50 15.30 7.69 0.70
C PHE A 50 15.18 8.74 1.80
N ARG A 51 15.64 9.99 1.57
CA ARG A 51 15.46 11.10 2.49
C ARG A 51 13.99 11.26 2.91
N ASP A 52 13.08 11.19 1.95
CA ASP A 52 11.67 11.45 2.20
C ASP A 52 10.94 10.23 2.76
N ARG A 53 11.40 9.04 2.38
CA ARG A 53 10.94 7.76 2.94
C ARG A 53 11.27 7.63 4.44
N GLU A 54 12.42 8.11 4.89
CA GLU A 54 12.83 8.09 6.30
C GLU A 54 11.78 8.75 7.22
N LYS A 55 11.12 9.82 6.77
CA LYS A 55 10.04 10.45 7.56
C LYS A 55 8.88 9.51 7.87
N ILE A 56 8.56 8.60 6.93
CA ILE A 56 7.53 7.57 7.16
C ILE A 56 8.05 6.49 8.12
N LEU A 57 9.30 6.08 7.95
CA LEU A 57 9.91 5.08 8.83
C LEU A 57 10.00 5.56 10.28
N ASP A 58 10.26 6.86 10.49
CA ASP A 58 10.23 7.48 11.82
C ASP A 58 8.82 7.44 12.45
N MET A 59 7.76 7.67 11.65
CA MET A 59 6.37 7.52 12.10
C MET A 59 6.04 6.07 12.49
N PHE A 60 6.54 5.10 11.74
CA PHE A 60 6.39 3.69 12.06
C PHE A 60 7.12 3.32 13.36
N GLU A 61 8.36 3.75 13.51
CA GLU A 61 9.17 3.50 14.70
C GLU A 61 8.50 4.05 15.97
N GLU A 62 8.00 5.28 15.93
CA GLU A 62 7.27 5.85 17.07
C GLU A 62 5.98 5.11 17.42
N THR A 63 5.27 4.58 16.41
CA THR A 63 3.94 3.98 16.62
C THR A 63 4.04 2.51 17.00
N CYS A 64 4.94 1.75 16.39
CA CYS A 64 5.01 0.28 16.58
C CYS A 64 6.40 -0.24 16.92
N GLY A 65 7.40 0.63 17.06
CA GLY A 65 8.79 0.25 17.38
C GLY A 65 9.57 -0.35 16.21
N GLY A 66 8.94 -0.61 15.07
CA GLY A 66 9.55 -1.20 13.88
C GLY A 66 9.58 -0.23 12.72
N ARG A 67 10.75 -0.08 12.07
CA ARG A 67 10.91 0.80 10.90
C ARG A 67 10.47 0.15 9.60
N LEU A 68 10.75 -1.13 9.43
CA LEU A 68 10.53 -1.88 8.17
C LEU A 68 9.51 -3.00 8.35
N ILE A 69 9.56 -3.73 9.44
CA ILE A 69 8.70 -4.88 9.75
C ILE A 69 7.87 -4.48 10.97
N GLN A 70 6.75 -3.80 10.72
CA GLN A 70 5.96 -3.19 11.77
C GLN A 70 5.28 -4.22 12.68
N ASN A 71 4.82 -5.36 12.14
CA ASN A 71 4.03 -6.36 12.86
C ASN A 71 2.90 -5.74 13.72
N TYR A 72 2.32 -4.65 13.22
CA TYR A 72 1.41 -3.80 13.97
C TYR A 72 -0.04 -4.27 13.87
N ASN A 73 -0.46 -4.75 12.70
CA ASN A 73 -1.77 -5.35 12.51
C ASN A 73 -1.78 -6.74 13.16
N CYS A 74 -2.64 -6.93 14.15
CA CYS A 74 -2.82 -8.21 14.82
C CYS A 74 -4.26 -8.70 14.66
N ILE A 75 -4.52 -9.98 14.92
CA ILE A 75 -5.87 -10.52 14.84
C ILE A 75 -6.73 -9.87 15.92
N GLY A 76 -7.81 -9.24 15.48
CA GLY A 76 -8.72 -8.48 16.33
C GLY A 76 -8.51 -6.97 16.33
N GLY A 77 -7.47 -6.45 15.68
CA GLY A 77 -7.22 -5.01 15.61
C GLY A 77 -5.76 -4.64 15.37
N VAL A 78 -5.22 -3.70 16.15
CA VAL A 78 -3.82 -3.30 16.13
C VAL A 78 -3.17 -3.56 17.49
N MET A 79 -1.84 -3.73 17.49
CA MET A 79 -1.08 -4.13 18.69
C MET A 79 -1.13 -3.09 19.81
N ALA A 80 -1.15 -1.81 19.45
CA ALA A 80 -1.24 -0.67 20.36
C ALA A 80 -2.00 0.47 19.67
N ASP A 81 -2.54 1.40 20.44
CA ASP A 81 -3.13 2.61 19.87
C ASP A 81 -2.05 3.47 19.21
N ILE A 82 -2.50 4.39 18.35
CA ILE A 82 -1.59 5.30 17.64
C ILE A 82 -0.83 6.19 18.63
N HIS A 83 0.44 6.46 18.32
CA HIS A 83 1.22 7.41 19.08
C HIS A 83 0.58 8.82 19.00
N PRO A 84 0.53 9.59 20.10
CA PRO A 84 -0.12 10.91 20.12
C PRO A 84 0.36 11.89 19.04
N ASN A 85 1.64 11.80 18.66
CA ASN A 85 2.23 12.67 17.65
C ASN A 85 1.94 12.23 16.20
N LEU A 86 1.44 10.99 15.99
CA LEU A 86 1.29 10.44 14.64
C LEU A 86 0.43 11.32 13.74
N ILE A 87 -0.71 11.78 14.25
CA ILE A 87 -1.63 12.63 13.49
C ILE A 87 -0.96 13.92 13.01
N THR A 88 -0.24 14.58 13.91
CA THR A 88 0.49 15.82 13.57
C THR A 88 1.57 15.55 12.53
N ARG A 89 2.35 14.48 12.69
CA ARG A 89 3.38 14.07 11.74
C ARG A 89 2.82 13.73 10.35
N ILE A 90 1.68 13.04 10.29
CA ILE A 90 1.02 12.74 9.00
C ILE A 90 0.58 14.04 8.33
N LYS A 91 -0.03 14.97 9.06
CA LYS A 91 -0.44 16.28 8.52
C LYS A 91 0.74 17.09 7.99
N ASP A 92 1.84 17.09 8.71
CA ASP A 92 3.07 17.75 8.27
C ASP A 92 3.66 17.05 7.03
N PHE A 93 3.59 15.72 6.96
CA PHE A 93 4.04 14.95 5.81
C PHE A 93 3.17 15.18 4.56
N ILE A 94 1.85 15.27 4.72
CA ILE A 94 0.92 15.62 3.63
C ILE A 94 1.26 16.99 3.02
N ARG A 95 1.67 17.96 3.83
CA ARG A 95 2.12 19.28 3.33
C ARG A 95 3.51 19.24 2.72
N TYR A 96 4.39 18.42 3.28
CA TYR A 96 5.79 18.32 2.89
C TYR A 96 6.01 17.62 1.55
N LEU A 97 5.34 16.49 1.30
CA LEU A 97 5.67 15.62 0.17
C LEU A 97 5.33 16.20 -1.22
N PRO A 98 4.22 16.93 -1.45
CA PRO A 98 3.87 17.44 -2.77
C PRO A 98 4.93 18.35 -3.42
N PRO A 99 5.59 19.29 -2.72
CA PRO A 99 6.75 20.01 -3.28
C PRO A 99 7.91 19.10 -3.68
N MET A 100 8.16 18.03 -2.90
CA MET A 100 9.22 17.05 -3.21
C MET A 100 8.89 16.23 -4.45
N LEU A 101 7.61 15.86 -4.65
CA LEU A 101 7.18 15.21 -5.90
C LEU A 101 7.42 16.10 -7.13
N LYS A 102 7.22 17.41 -7.02
CA LYS A 102 7.58 18.34 -8.10
C LYS A 102 9.07 18.35 -8.38
N GLU A 103 9.91 18.29 -7.32
CA GLU A 103 11.36 18.15 -7.45
C GLU A 103 11.70 16.85 -8.19
N TYR A 104 11.08 15.72 -7.83
CA TYR A 104 11.28 14.42 -8.50
C TYR A 104 10.92 14.47 -9.98
N HIS A 105 9.79 15.08 -10.32
CA HIS A 105 9.40 15.27 -11.71
C HIS A 105 10.39 16.16 -12.48
N GLY A 106 10.93 17.21 -11.86
CA GLY A 106 11.94 18.08 -12.46
C GLY A 106 13.27 17.36 -12.72
N VAL A 107 13.72 16.60 -11.73
CA VAL A 107 15.03 15.91 -11.80
C VAL A 107 15.00 14.70 -12.72
N PHE A 108 13.93 13.91 -12.71
CA PHE A 108 13.89 12.61 -13.38
C PHE A 108 12.82 12.50 -14.46
N THR A 109 11.55 12.74 -14.17
CA THR A 109 10.46 12.56 -15.16
C THR A 109 10.61 13.49 -16.36
N GLY A 110 11.10 14.70 -16.14
CA GLY A 110 11.39 15.69 -17.18
C GLY A 110 12.69 15.42 -17.96
N ASN A 111 13.55 14.54 -17.46
CA ASN A 111 14.84 14.27 -18.08
C ASN A 111 14.68 13.48 -19.39
N ILE A 112 15.24 14.02 -20.48
CA ILE A 112 15.11 13.40 -21.80
C ILE A 112 15.73 12.00 -21.88
N ILE A 113 16.86 11.77 -21.19
CA ILE A 113 17.53 10.47 -21.19
C ILE A 113 16.67 9.44 -20.47
N ALA A 114 16.10 9.80 -19.30
CA ALA A 114 15.19 8.94 -18.55
C ALA A 114 13.95 8.59 -19.38
N ARG A 115 13.35 9.58 -20.04
CA ARG A 115 12.18 9.37 -20.91
C ARG A 115 12.48 8.45 -22.10
N GLN A 116 13.63 8.62 -22.76
CA GLN A 116 14.05 7.76 -23.88
C GLN A 116 14.32 6.31 -23.43
N ARG A 117 14.72 6.11 -22.18
CA ARG A 117 14.95 4.77 -21.61
C ARG A 117 13.68 4.08 -21.10
N MET A 118 12.56 4.78 -21.03
CA MET A 118 11.29 4.26 -20.50
C MET A 118 10.17 4.19 -21.53
N LYS A 119 10.07 5.21 -22.43
CA LYS A 119 8.99 5.27 -23.41
C LYS A 119 9.16 4.22 -24.48
N ASP A 120 8.05 3.58 -24.81
CA ASP A 120 7.94 2.53 -25.82
C ASP A 120 8.83 1.31 -25.56
N ILE A 121 9.30 1.15 -24.30
CA ILE A 121 10.17 0.03 -23.88
C ILE A 121 9.39 -0.89 -22.94
N GLY A 122 9.45 -2.21 -23.22
CA GLY A 122 8.82 -3.24 -22.39
C GLY A 122 7.30 -3.12 -22.37
N ILE A 123 6.69 -2.87 -23.52
CA ILE A 123 5.23 -2.75 -23.65
C ILE A 123 4.60 -4.08 -23.27
N LEU A 124 3.64 -4.03 -22.34
CA LEU A 124 2.78 -5.12 -21.92
C LEU A 124 1.36 -4.79 -22.38
N SER A 125 0.79 -5.61 -23.25
CA SER A 125 -0.59 -5.42 -23.72
C SER A 125 -1.60 -5.67 -22.59
N LEU A 126 -2.80 -5.12 -22.71
CA LEU A 126 -3.88 -5.41 -21.75
C LEU A 126 -4.23 -6.90 -21.76
N GLU A 127 -4.25 -7.53 -22.92
CA GLU A 127 -4.53 -8.95 -23.08
C GLU A 127 -3.51 -9.82 -22.36
N ASP A 128 -2.22 -9.53 -22.55
CA ASP A 128 -1.16 -10.24 -21.83
C ASP A 128 -1.20 -9.98 -20.32
N ALA A 129 -1.45 -8.72 -19.90
CA ALA A 129 -1.56 -8.38 -18.50
C ALA A 129 -2.66 -9.21 -17.80
N ILE A 130 -3.81 -9.37 -18.43
CA ILE A 130 -4.91 -10.19 -17.94
C ILE A 130 -4.55 -11.68 -17.97
N SER A 131 -4.00 -12.17 -19.07
CA SER A 131 -3.65 -13.57 -19.27
C SER A 131 -2.62 -14.07 -18.24
N TYR A 132 -1.62 -13.24 -17.93
CA TYR A 132 -0.60 -13.56 -16.93
C TYR A 132 -0.98 -13.17 -15.50
N GLY A 133 -2.15 -12.53 -15.28
CA GLY A 133 -2.60 -12.09 -13.97
C GLY A 133 -1.69 -11.00 -13.37
N VAL A 134 -1.22 -10.07 -14.19
CA VAL A 134 -0.34 -8.95 -13.77
C VAL A 134 -1.19 -7.86 -13.13
N THR A 135 -1.44 -7.96 -11.84
CA THR A 135 -2.22 -6.99 -11.05
C THR A 135 -1.41 -5.74 -10.65
N GLY A 136 -2.07 -4.81 -9.96
CA GLY A 136 -1.44 -3.62 -9.38
C GLY A 136 -0.99 -2.59 -10.40
N PRO A 137 0.01 -1.78 -10.05
CA PRO A 137 0.49 -0.69 -10.90
C PRO A 137 0.92 -1.13 -12.31
N SER A 138 1.42 -2.36 -12.44
CA SER A 138 1.84 -2.89 -13.75
C SER A 138 0.66 -3.21 -14.65
N GLY A 139 -0.40 -3.82 -14.12
CA GLY A 139 -1.65 -4.07 -14.87
C GLY A 139 -2.38 -2.77 -15.18
N ARG A 140 -2.44 -1.85 -14.21
CA ARG A 140 -3.07 -0.52 -14.41
C ARG A 140 -2.35 0.34 -15.45
N ALA A 141 -1.04 0.17 -15.61
CA ALA A 141 -0.27 0.81 -16.68
C ALA A 141 -0.69 0.34 -18.09
N SER A 142 -1.22 -0.88 -18.21
CA SER A 142 -1.75 -1.48 -19.43
C SER A 142 -3.26 -1.26 -19.62
N GLY A 143 -3.91 -0.50 -18.73
CA GLY A 143 -5.34 -0.19 -18.81
C GLY A 143 -6.24 -1.16 -18.04
N TRP A 144 -5.69 -2.14 -17.32
CA TRP A 144 -6.48 -3.06 -16.52
C TRP A 144 -6.92 -2.41 -15.21
N LYS A 145 -8.22 -2.17 -15.08
CA LYS A 145 -8.85 -1.70 -13.86
C LYS A 145 -8.98 -2.86 -12.88
N CYS A 146 -8.03 -2.99 -11.97
CA CYS A 146 -7.91 -4.14 -11.07
C CYS A 146 -7.53 -3.75 -9.63
N ASP A 147 -7.87 -2.54 -9.20
CA ASP A 147 -7.60 -2.11 -7.82
C ASP A 147 -8.55 -2.80 -6.83
N ILE A 148 -7.99 -3.66 -5.98
CA ILE A 148 -8.76 -4.45 -4.99
C ILE A 148 -9.48 -3.54 -4.00
N ARG A 149 -8.95 -2.36 -3.69
CA ARG A 149 -9.59 -1.37 -2.81
C ARG A 149 -10.94 -0.88 -3.38
N LYS A 150 -11.12 -0.92 -4.72
CA LYS A 150 -12.36 -0.55 -5.42
C LYS A 150 -13.25 -1.74 -5.70
N ILE A 151 -12.67 -2.89 -6.09
CA ILE A 151 -13.43 -4.10 -6.49
C ILE A 151 -13.99 -4.83 -5.26
N HIS A 152 -13.17 -4.98 -4.23
CA HIS A 152 -13.50 -5.64 -2.97
C HIS A 152 -13.01 -4.80 -1.79
N PRO A 153 -13.71 -3.69 -1.47
CA PRO A 153 -13.29 -2.77 -0.40
C PRO A 153 -13.08 -3.49 0.93
N TYR A 154 -12.02 -3.12 1.61
CA TYR A 154 -11.67 -3.60 2.96
C TYR A 154 -11.23 -2.39 3.81
N GLY A 155 -11.06 -2.61 5.13
CA GLY A 155 -10.73 -1.50 6.04
C GLY A 155 -11.82 -0.43 6.00
N VAL A 156 -11.47 0.75 5.54
CA VAL A 156 -12.39 1.88 5.34
C VAL A 156 -12.32 2.48 3.93
N TYR A 157 -11.84 1.70 2.94
CA TYR A 157 -11.74 2.20 1.56
C TYR A 157 -13.09 2.48 0.90
N ASP A 158 -14.17 1.92 1.41
CA ASP A 158 -15.56 2.24 1.01
C ASP A 158 -16.03 3.63 1.49
N LYS A 159 -15.34 4.23 2.46
CA LYS A 159 -15.69 5.52 3.07
C LYS A 159 -14.84 6.69 2.58
N VAL A 160 -13.85 6.43 1.74
CA VAL A 160 -12.94 7.44 1.21
C VAL A 160 -13.07 7.57 -0.30
N ASP A 161 -12.92 8.80 -0.78
CA ASP A 161 -12.86 9.06 -2.21
C ASP A 161 -11.42 9.06 -2.70
N PHE A 162 -11.16 8.28 -3.74
CA PHE A 162 -9.87 8.25 -4.43
C PHE A 162 -10.05 7.73 -5.86
N LYS A 163 -9.10 8.01 -6.73
CA LYS A 163 -9.11 7.57 -8.11
C LYS A 163 -8.23 6.34 -8.31
N GLU A 164 -8.74 5.37 -9.04
CA GLU A 164 -7.89 4.31 -9.57
C GLU A 164 -7.06 4.88 -10.73
N ILE A 165 -5.74 4.92 -10.55
CA ILE A 165 -4.84 5.45 -11.56
C ILE A 165 -4.59 4.40 -12.62
N THR A 166 -4.94 4.71 -13.88
CA THR A 166 -4.73 3.83 -15.04
C THR A 166 -4.11 4.58 -16.20
N TYR A 167 -3.25 3.88 -16.95
CA TYR A 167 -2.68 4.30 -18.22
C TYR A 167 -2.96 3.20 -19.26
N ASN A 168 -2.77 3.46 -20.54
CA ASN A 168 -3.21 2.52 -21.58
C ASN A 168 -2.07 2.02 -22.49
N HIS A 169 -0.86 2.56 -22.36
CA HIS A 169 0.24 2.21 -23.27
C HIS A 169 1.04 0.98 -22.80
N GLY A 170 1.04 0.72 -21.50
CA GLY A 170 1.66 -0.48 -20.92
C GLY A 170 3.19 -0.50 -20.96
N ASP A 171 3.86 0.61 -21.30
CA ASP A 171 5.31 0.70 -21.33
C ASP A 171 5.92 0.95 -19.93
N THR A 172 7.23 0.99 -19.86
CA THR A 172 7.95 1.24 -18.60
C THR A 172 7.65 2.63 -18.05
N PHE A 173 7.44 3.64 -18.92
CA PHE A 173 7.09 4.99 -18.49
C PHE A 173 5.71 5.03 -17.82
N ASN A 174 4.72 4.32 -18.35
CA ASN A 174 3.40 4.26 -17.75
C ASN A 174 3.42 3.51 -16.41
N ARG A 175 4.17 2.40 -16.30
CA ARG A 175 4.37 1.71 -15.01
C ARG A 175 5.05 2.60 -13.96
N TYR A 176 5.95 3.46 -14.38
CA TYR A 176 6.56 4.48 -13.53
C TYR A 176 5.53 5.53 -13.10
N MET A 177 4.78 6.10 -14.05
CA MET A 177 3.81 7.17 -13.78
C MET A 177 2.67 6.73 -12.88
N VAL A 178 2.13 5.51 -13.06
CA VAL A 178 1.11 4.97 -12.14
C VAL A 178 1.54 5.08 -10.69
N ARG A 179 2.77 4.69 -10.37
CA ARG A 179 3.27 4.71 -8.98
C ARG A 179 3.45 6.13 -8.44
N MET A 180 3.88 7.06 -9.30
CA MET A 180 4.02 8.46 -8.91
C MET A 180 2.66 9.10 -8.62
N ASP A 181 1.66 8.82 -9.43
CA ASP A 181 0.32 9.35 -9.24
C ASP A 181 -0.41 8.65 -8.08
N GLU A 182 -0.13 7.37 -7.84
CA GLU A 182 -0.63 6.67 -6.65
C GLU A 182 -0.10 7.25 -5.33
N ILE A 183 1.09 7.84 -5.30
CA ILE A 183 1.56 8.57 -4.12
C ILE A 183 0.62 9.76 -3.83
N VAL A 184 0.20 10.48 -4.87
CA VAL A 184 -0.72 11.62 -4.72
C VAL A 184 -2.09 11.16 -4.22
N GLU A 185 -2.62 10.06 -4.77
CA GLU A 185 -3.90 9.51 -4.31
C GLU A 185 -3.81 8.97 -2.87
N SER A 186 -2.69 8.35 -2.50
CA SER A 186 -2.46 7.92 -1.11
C SER A 186 -2.42 9.09 -0.13
N LEU A 187 -1.81 10.23 -0.51
CA LEU A 187 -1.85 11.44 0.30
C LEU A 187 -3.30 11.97 0.43
N HIS A 188 -4.08 11.94 -0.64
CA HIS A 188 -5.49 12.35 -0.62
C HIS A 188 -6.34 11.45 0.29
N ILE A 189 -6.09 10.13 0.30
CA ILE A 189 -6.73 9.19 1.23
C ILE A 189 -6.35 9.54 2.68
N LEU A 190 -5.07 9.75 2.96
CA LEU A 190 -4.59 10.10 4.29
C LEU A 190 -5.22 11.41 4.80
N GLU A 191 -5.36 12.42 3.94
CA GLU A 191 -6.00 13.70 4.29
C GLU A 191 -7.44 13.51 4.74
N GLN A 192 -8.19 12.61 4.11
CA GLN A 192 -9.57 12.30 4.48
C GLN A 192 -9.68 11.52 5.79
N LEU A 193 -8.69 10.68 6.11
CA LEU A 193 -8.75 9.78 7.26
C LEU A 193 -8.22 10.41 8.54
N VAL A 194 -7.18 11.24 8.47
CA VAL A 194 -6.41 11.70 9.64
C VAL A 194 -7.23 12.49 10.65
N ASP A 195 -8.24 13.22 10.22
CA ASP A 195 -9.14 14.01 11.08
C ASP A 195 -10.43 13.27 11.45
N ASN A 196 -10.66 12.09 10.90
CA ASN A 196 -11.91 11.34 11.02
C ASN A 196 -11.74 9.99 11.74
N ILE A 197 -10.65 9.80 12.47
CA ILE A 197 -10.42 8.56 13.23
C ILE A 197 -11.42 8.53 14.40
N PRO A 198 -12.34 7.55 14.46
CA PRO A 198 -13.30 7.46 15.54
C PRO A 198 -12.64 7.17 16.89
N GLU A 199 -13.26 7.59 17.96
CA GLU A 199 -12.93 7.15 19.31
C GLU A 199 -13.37 5.70 19.54
N GLY A 200 -12.76 5.02 20.50
CA GLY A 200 -13.11 3.66 20.89
C GLY A 200 -11.92 2.72 20.97
N ASP A 201 -12.21 1.45 21.05
CA ASP A 201 -11.19 0.40 21.17
C ASP A 201 -10.41 0.23 19.87
N PHE A 202 -9.12 -0.05 20.00
CA PHE A 202 -8.22 -0.33 18.88
C PHE A 202 -8.02 -1.84 18.64
N ALA A 203 -8.52 -2.70 19.54
CA ALA A 203 -8.49 -4.15 19.40
C ALA A 203 -9.58 -4.82 20.22
N VAL A 204 -10.06 -5.97 19.75
CA VAL A 204 -10.89 -6.89 20.53
C VAL A 204 -10.03 -7.96 21.18
N LYS A 205 -10.46 -8.46 22.35
CA LYS A 205 -9.78 -9.57 23.02
C LYS A 205 -9.96 -10.85 22.20
N THR A 206 -8.85 -11.46 21.82
CA THR A 206 -8.82 -12.75 21.14
C THR A 206 -8.29 -13.84 22.06
N LYS A 207 -8.65 -15.09 21.77
CA LYS A 207 -8.09 -16.24 22.50
C LYS A 207 -6.60 -16.38 22.16
N PRO A 208 -5.74 -16.79 23.12
CA PRO A 208 -4.32 -17.01 22.85
C PRO A 208 -4.04 -18.08 21.78
N ILE A 209 -4.95 -19.04 21.66
CA ILE A 209 -4.90 -20.09 20.63
C ILE A 209 -6.08 -19.88 19.70
N ILE A 210 -5.76 -19.58 18.45
CA ILE A 210 -6.74 -19.40 17.38
C ILE A 210 -6.89 -20.73 16.66
N LYS A 211 -8.14 -21.17 16.53
CA LYS A 211 -8.52 -22.31 15.70
C LYS A 211 -9.55 -21.85 14.71
N LEU A 212 -9.20 -21.90 13.44
CA LEU A 212 -10.16 -21.60 12.37
C LEU A 212 -11.15 -22.76 12.25
N PRO A 213 -12.43 -22.49 11.98
CA PRO A 213 -13.38 -23.53 11.60
C PRO A 213 -12.84 -24.34 10.41
N GLU A 214 -13.34 -25.58 10.26
CA GLU A 214 -13.04 -26.37 9.08
C GLU A 214 -13.56 -25.68 7.82
N GLY A 215 -12.70 -25.56 6.80
CA GLY A 215 -13.05 -24.88 5.55
C GLY A 215 -11.87 -24.33 4.79
N GLN A 216 -12.19 -23.72 3.65
CA GLN A 216 -11.23 -23.05 2.77
C GLN A 216 -11.54 -21.56 2.75
N TYR A 217 -10.52 -20.74 2.95
CA TYR A 217 -10.64 -19.30 3.06
C TYR A 217 -9.65 -18.62 2.12
N TYR A 218 -10.11 -17.61 1.41
CA TYR A 218 -9.26 -16.75 0.59
C TYR A 218 -9.62 -15.30 0.83
N LYS A 219 -8.60 -14.48 1.01
CA LYS A 219 -8.75 -13.02 1.09
C LYS A 219 -7.55 -12.35 0.47
N SER A 220 -7.78 -11.26 -0.23
CA SER A 220 -6.71 -10.44 -0.80
C SER A 220 -6.85 -8.97 -0.43
N VAL A 221 -5.72 -8.26 -0.53
CA VAL A 221 -5.60 -6.81 -0.33
C VAL A 221 -4.78 -6.22 -1.45
N GLU A 222 -4.92 -4.92 -1.68
CA GLU A 222 -4.11 -4.19 -2.64
C GLU A 222 -2.80 -3.75 -1.97
N ALA A 223 -1.74 -4.51 -2.17
CA ALA A 223 -0.40 -4.09 -1.78
C ALA A 223 0.16 -3.06 -2.79
N ALA A 224 1.24 -2.37 -2.44
CA ALA A 224 1.87 -1.38 -3.31
C ALA A 224 2.36 -1.93 -4.66
N ARG A 225 2.48 -3.26 -4.80
CA ARG A 225 2.94 -3.95 -6.03
C ARG A 225 1.84 -4.70 -6.75
N GLY A 226 0.65 -4.75 -6.19
CA GLY A 226 -0.51 -5.42 -6.73
C GLY A 226 -1.24 -6.26 -5.68
N GLU A 227 -2.10 -7.15 -6.14
CA GLU A 227 -2.85 -8.02 -5.26
C GLU A 227 -1.93 -8.90 -4.41
N PHE A 228 -2.14 -8.89 -3.11
CA PHE A 228 -1.55 -9.82 -2.17
C PHE A 228 -2.65 -10.67 -1.54
N GLY A 229 -2.69 -11.93 -1.89
CA GLY A 229 -3.71 -12.87 -1.45
C GLY A 229 -3.18 -13.94 -0.51
N VAL A 230 -4.02 -14.35 0.44
CA VAL A 230 -3.75 -15.47 1.35
C VAL A 230 -4.87 -16.49 1.24
N TYR A 231 -4.50 -17.72 0.89
CA TYR A 231 -5.38 -18.89 0.94
C TYR A 231 -5.03 -19.74 2.16
N ILE A 232 -6.05 -20.13 2.93
CA ILE A 232 -5.91 -20.99 4.11
C ILE A 232 -6.91 -22.13 4.01
N GLU A 233 -6.43 -23.36 4.22
CA GLU A 233 -7.26 -24.55 4.42
C GLU A 233 -7.12 -24.99 5.87
N SER A 234 -8.25 -25.11 6.58
CA SER A 234 -8.30 -25.49 7.99
C SER A 234 -9.13 -26.76 8.18
N HIS A 235 -8.65 -27.65 9.03
CA HIS A 235 -9.37 -28.84 9.51
C HIS A 235 -9.87 -28.68 10.96
N GLY A 236 -9.99 -27.42 11.45
CA GLY A 236 -10.42 -27.13 12.82
C GLY A 236 -9.33 -27.27 13.89
N ASP A 237 -8.11 -27.53 13.48
CA ASP A 237 -6.95 -27.69 14.37
C ASP A 237 -6.26 -26.37 14.70
N LYS A 238 -5.28 -26.42 15.64
CA LYS A 238 -4.43 -25.29 16.00
C LYS A 238 -3.58 -24.79 14.84
N PHE A 239 -3.20 -25.67 13.94
CA PHE A 239 -2.38 -25.35 12.76
C PHE A 239 -3.22 -25.50 11.51
N PRO A 240 -3.09 -24.59 10.53
CA PRO A 240 -3.73 -24.75 9.25
C PRO A 240 -3.15 -25.96 8.50
N TYR A 241 -3.99 -26.68 7.77
CA TYR A 241 -3.55 -27.79 6.93
C TYR A 241 -2.68 -27.26 5.77
N ARG A 242 -3.08 -26.13 5.18
CA ARG A 242 -2.34 -25.50 4.08
C ARG A 242 -2.47 -23.99 4.14
N VAL A 243 -1.38 -23.29 3.85
CA VAL A 243 -1.35 -21.84 3.61
C VAL A 243 -0.63 -21.57 2.29
N LYS A 244 -1.20 -20.72 1.47
CA LYS A 244 -0.56 -20.22 0.25
C LYS A 244 -0.64 -18.70 0.22
N PHE A 245 0.42 -18.07 -0.22
CA PHE A 245 0.52 -16.63 -0.48
C PHE A 245 0.63 -16.42 -2.00
N ARG A 246 -0.04 -15.41 -2.49
CA ARG A 246 0.04 -14.97 -3.89
C ARG A 246 0.38 -13.50 -3.96
#